data_7cc031c1474888a4f084e3b3a7c693d1
#
_entry.id   7cc031c1474888a4f084e3b3a7c693d1
#
_cell.length_a   1.000
_cell.length_b   1.000
_cell.length_c   1.000
_cell.angle_alpha   90.00
_cell.angle_beta   90.00
_cell.angle_gamma   90.00
#
_symmetry.space_group_name_H-M   'P 1'
#
loop_
_entity.id
_entity.type
_entity.pdbx_description
1 polymer ?
#
loop_
_entity_poly.entity_id
_entity_poly.type
_entity_poly.pdbx_seq_one_letter_code
_entity_poly.pdbx_strand_id
1 'polypeptide(L)'
;MKVNICYPGKGFWSFDLEVEDLEDVFAKFNHGSGKECKEFVGQRMRSLSVGDFVQFEGQWWECLSYGWEMVKPNYVIAQCCKKERRHFV
;
A
#
# COMPACT_ATOMS: atom_id res chain seq x y z
N MET A 1 -1.60 15.29 2.10
CA MET A 1 -2.42 14.62 1.07
C MET A 1 -2.83 13.23 1.54
N LYS A 2 -3.96 12.77 1.07
CA LYS A 2 -4.48 11.46 1.45
C LYS A 2 -3.74 10.35 0.69
N VAL A 3 -3.23 9.38 1.42
CA VAL A 3 -2.60 8.19 0.86
C VAL A 3 -3.31 6.97 1.45
N ASN A 4 -3.79 6.10 0.59
CA ASN A 4 -4.42 4.86 1.02
C ASN A 4 -3.50 3.69 0.68
N ILE A 5 -3.40 2.74 1.59
CA ILE A 5 -2.51 1.58 1.45
C ILE A 5 -3.34 0.32 1.65
N CYS A 6 -3.21 -0.63 0.74
CA CYS A 6 -3.87 -1.93 0.87
C CYS A 6 -2.83 -3.03 0.80
N TYR A 7 -2.78 -3.85 1.86
CA TYR A 7 -2.01 -5.10 1.88
C TYR A 7 -3.04 -6.23 1.72
N PRO A 8 -3.10 -6.88 0.56
CA PRO A 8 -4.13 -7.89 0.31
C PRO A 8 -4.20 -8.95 1.39
N GLY A 9 -5.41 -9.14 1.93
CA GLY A 9 -5.65 -10.11 2.99
C GLY A 9 -5.14 -9.70 4.36
N LYS A 10 -4.55 -8.51 4.50
CA LYS A 10 -3.96 -8.05 5.76
C LYS A 10 -4.64 -6.81 6.29
N GLY A 11 -4.91 -5.83 5.44
CA GLY A 11 -5.53 -4.62 5.92
C GLY A 11 -5.51 -3.50 4.93
N PHE A 12 -6.23 -2.46 5.30
CA PHE A 12 -6.37 -1.24 4.52
C PHE A 12 -6.17 -0.06 5.47
N TRP A 13 -5.33 0.88 5.07
CA TRP A 13 -5.03 2.06 5.89
C TRP A 13 -5.20 3.31 5.07
N SER A 14 -5.60 4.38 5.75
CA SER A 14 -5.76 5.70 5.15
C SER A 14 -5.01 6.69 6.00
N PHE A 15 -4.08 7.40 5.39
CA PHE A 15 -3.23 8.36 6.09
C PHE A 15 -3.24 9.71 5.40
N ASP A 16 -3.01 10.75 6.18
CA ASP A 16 -2.77 12.09 5.64
C ASP A 16 -1.28 12.37 5.80
N LEU A 17 -0.55 12.34 4.69
CA LEU A 17 0.91 12.43 4.69
C LEU A 17 1.41 13.47 3.70
N GLU A 18 2.58 14.00 3.98
CA GLU A 18 3.31 14.82 3.02
C GLU A 18 4.25 13.90 2.25
N VAL A 19 3.92 13.64 1.00
CA VAL A 19 4.73 12.77 0.15
C VAL A 19 4.91 13.43 -1.22
N GLU A 20 6.03 13.16 -1.85
CA GLU A 20 6.36 13.77 -3.14
C GLU A 20 5.98 12.88 -4.31
N ASP A 21 6.16 11.56 -4.16
CA ASP A 21 5.90 10.61 -5.23
C ASP A 21 5.75 9.21 -4.64
N LEU A 22 5.57 8.22 -5.51
CA LEU A 22 5.41 6.83 -5.08
C LEU A 22 6.67 6.27 -4.43
N GLU A 23 7.85 6.70 -4.87
CA GLU A 23 9.10 6.25 -4.25
C GLU A 23 9.22 6.78 -2.84
N ASP A 24 8.73 7.98 -2.59
CA ASP A 24 8.70 8.55 -1.25
C ASP A 24 7.75 7.75 -0.34
N VAL A 25 6.59 7.36 -0.87
CA VAL A 25 5.67 6.49 -0.13
C VAL A 25 6.36 5.16 0.21
N PHE A 26 7.06 4.59 -0.78
CA PHE A 26 7.77 3.32 -0.57
C PHE A 26 8.80 3.45 0.55
N ALA A 27 9.57 4.54 0.54
CA ALA A 27 10.59 4.76 1.57
C ALA A 27 9.97 4.92 2.96
N LYS A 28 8.85 5.65 3.06
CA LYS A 28 8.18 5.90 4.34
C LYS A 28 7.53 4.64 4.91
N PHE A 29 7.26 3.64 4.08
CA PHE A 29 6.60 2.41 4.49
C PHE A 29 7.51 1.20 4.35
N ASN A 30 8.81 1.40 4.53
CA ASN A 30 9.79 0.31 4.52
C ASN A 30 10.72 0.42 5.72
N HIS A 31 10.82 -0.70 6.45
CA HIS A 31 11.76 -0.79 7.58
C HIS A 31 13.18 -0.72 7.04
N GLY A 32 14.00 0.08 7.67
CA GLY A 32 15.41 0.20 7.30
C GLY A 32 15.70 1.23 6.23
N SER A 33 14.70 1.94 5.73
CA SER A 33 14.92 2.99 4.73
C SER A 33 15.56 4.24 5.34
N GLY A 34 15.39 4.43 6.64
CA GLY A 34 15.81 5.64 7.32
C GLY A 34 14.81 6.78 7.18
N LYS A 35 13.71 6.56 6.50
CA LYS A 35 12.67 7.55 6.27
C LYS A 35 11.29 7.11 6.75
N GLU A 36 11.25 6.09 7.57
CA GLU A 36 9.98 5.55 8.08
C GLU A 36 9.16 6.64 8.74
N CYS A 37 7.89 6.74 8.34
CA CYS A 37 7.01 7.70 8.97
C CYS A 37 6.44 7.12 10.26
N LYS A 38 6.01 8.01 11.17
CA LYS A 38 5.49 7.60 12.47
C LYS A 38 4.21 6.78 12.34
N GLU A 39 3.42 7.05 11.31
CA GLU A 39 2.19 6.31 11.06
C GLU A 39 2.46 4.84 10.76
N PHE A 40 3.46 4.60 9.93
CA PHE A 40 3.89 3.25 9.59
C PHE A 40 4.37 2.48 10.82
N VAL A 41 5.23 3.11 11.60
CA VAL A 41 5.77 2.50 12.81
C VAL A 41 4.68 2.30 13.86
N GLY A 42 3.84 3.31 14.04
CA GLY A 42 2.77 3.27 15.03
C GLY A 42 1.74 2.19 14.79
N GLN A 43 1.45 1.89 13.52
CA GLN A 43 0.51 0.84 13.16
C GLN A 43 1.15 -0.55 13.09
N ARG A 44 2.44 -0.63 13.34
CA ARG A 44 3.19 -1.89 13.32
C ARG A 44 3.03 -2.63 11.98
N MET A 45 3.02 -1.86 10.90
CA MET A 45 2.87 -2.43 9.58
C MET A 45 4.16 -3.10 9.13
N ARG A 46 4.03 -4.16 8.31
CA ARG A 46 5.19 -4.71 7.62
C ARG A 46 5.58 -3.77 6.48
N SER A 47 6.78 -3.94 5.96
CA SER A 47 7.22 -3.15 4.82
C SER A 47 6.32 -3.38 3.60
N LEU A 48 6.10 -2.29 2.86
CA LEU A 48 5.40 -2.34 1.58
C LEU A 48 6.21 -3.21 0.62
N SER A 49 5.55 -4.09 -0.10
CA SER A 49 6.24 -5.03 -0.99
C SER A 49 5.44 -5.31 -2.25
N VAL A 50 6.04 -6.09 -3.14
CA VAL A 50 5.43 -6.47 -4.41
C VAL A 50 4.05 -7.08 -4.18
N GLY A 51 3.06 -6.59 -4.93
CA GLY A 51 1.68 -7.04 -4.80
C GLY A 51 0.83 -6.21 -3.87
N ASP A 52 1.42 -5.24 -3.17
CA ASP A 52 0.67 -4.29 -2.35
C ASP A 52 0.22 -3.11 -3.21
N PHE A 53 -0.78 -2.38 -2.72
CA PHE A 53 -1.38 -1.29 -3.48
C PHE A 53 -1.33 0.02 -2.71
N VAL A 54 -1.10 1.10 -3.45
CA VAL A 54 -1.10 2.45 -2.90
C VAL A 54 -2.00 3.32 -3.75
N GLN A 55 -2.89 4.08 -3.10
CA GLN A 55 -3.64 5.13 -3.80
C GLN A 55 -2.93 6.45 -3.53
N PHE A 56 -2.47 7.08 -4.60
CA PHE A 56 -1.72 8.31 -4.56
C PHE A 56 -2.28 9.23 -5.64
N GLU A 57 -2.65 10.44 -5.24
CA GLU A 57 -3.25 11.43 -6.14
C GLU A 57 -4.47 10.89 -6.90
N GLY A 58 -5.29 10.12 -6.21
CA GLY A 58 -6.54 9.62 -6.78
C GLY A 58 -6.41 8.38 -7.64
N GLN A 59 -5.20 7.90 -7.87
CA GLN A 59 -4.95 6.72 -8.70
C GLN A 59 -4.41 5.59 -7.84
N TRP A 60 -4.82 4.36 -8.15
CA TRP A 60 -4.29 3.18 -7.50
C TRP A 60 -3.09 2.66 -8.27
N TRP A 61 -2.06 2.24 -7.52
CA TRP A 61 -0.82 1.71 -8.06
C TRP A 61 -0.47 0.41 -7.39
N GLU A 62 -0.05 -0.56 -8.17
CA GLU A 62 0.46 -1.82 -7.63
C GLU A 62 1.97 -1.75 -7.56
N CYS A 63 2.53 -2.17 -6.42
CA CYS A 63 3.97 -2.23 -6.26
C CYS A 63 4.50 -3.44 -7.00
N LEU A 64 5.46 -3.22 -7.88
CA LEU A 64 6.10 -4.28 -8.67
C LEU A 64 7.55 -4.44 -8.24
N SER A 65 8.21 -5.46 -8.77
CA SER A 65 9.65 -5.64 -8.53
C SER A 65 10.45 -4.43 -9.00
N TYR A 66 9.97 -3.79 -10.05
CA TYR A 66 10.56 -2.57 -10.60
C TYR A 66 9.46 -1.55 -10.76
N GLY A 67 9.41 -0.58 -9.85
CA GLY A 67 8.46 0.53 -9.96
C GLY A 67 7.03 0.14 -9.68
N TRP A 68 6.12 0.76 -10.40
CA TRP A 68 4.70 0.74 -10.09
C TRP A 68 3.87 0.62 -11.37
N GLU A 69 2.70 0.00 -11.24
CA GLU A 69 1.76 -0.11 -12.34
C GLU A 69 0.43 0.47 -11.91
N MET A 70 -0.14 1.35 -12.73
CA MET A 70 -1.46 1.91 -12.46
C MET A 70 -2.51 0.82 -12.66
N VAL A 71 -3.42 0.69 -11.69
CA VAL A 71 -4.47 -0.33 -11.73
C VAL A 71 -5.81 0.31 -11.41
N LYS A 72 -6.89 -0.36 -11.81
CA LYS A 72 -8.24 0.14 -11.56
C LYS A 72 -8.68 -0.22 -10.14
N PRO A 73 -9.54 0.61 -9.52
CA PRO A 73 -10.02 0.35 -8.15
C PRO A 73 -10.66 -1.02 -7.99
N ASN A 74 -11.43 -1.49 -8.96
CA ASN A 74 -12.09 -2.78 -8.85
C ASN A 74 -11.08 -3.94 -8.86
N TYR A 75 -9.94 -3.76 -9.51
CA TYR A 75 -8.87 -4.76 -9.45
C TYR A 75 -8.29 -4.83 -8.04
N VAL A 76 -8.08 -3.68 -7.42
CA VAL A 76 -7.58 -3.61 -6.04
C VAL A 76 -8.55 -4.32 -5.10
N ILE A 77 -9.85 -4.02 -5.22
CA ILE A 77 -10.87 -4.64 -4.40
C ILE A 77 -10.88 -6.16 -4.58
N ALA A 78 -10.79 -6.62 -5.82
CA ALA A 78 -10.77 -8.05 -6.10
C ALA A 78 -9.57 -8.74 -5.47
N GLN A 79 -8.40 -8.11 -5.51
CA GLN A 79 -7.20 -8.69 -4.92
C GLN A 79 -7.28 -8.69 -3.39
N CYS A 80 -7.79 -7.63 -2.80
CA CYS A 80 -7.92 -7.53 -1.36
C CYS A 80 -8.93 -8.52 -0.80
N CYS A 81 -10.02 -8.79 -1.51
CA CYS A 81 -11.06 -9.71 -1.07
C CYS A 81 -10.74 -11.16 -1.39
N LYS A 82 -9.81 -11.40 -2.28
CA LYS A 82 -9.50 -12.74 -2.75
C LYS A 82 -9.10 -13.69 -1.64
N LYS A 83 -8.36 -13.19 -0.69
CA LYS A 83 -7.88 -14.00 0.42
C LYS A 83 -8.98 -14.38 1.38
N GLU A 84 -9.95 -13.51 1.57
CA GLU A 84 -11.10 -13.80 2.42
C GLU A 84 -11.89 -14.99 1.91
N ARG A 85 -12.08 -15.07 0.62
CA ARG A 85 -12.87 -16.14 0.04
C ARG A 85 -12.28 -17.52 0.26
N ARG A 86 -11.00 -17.59 0.49
CA ARG A 86 -10.35 -18.88 0.76
C ARG A 86 -10.73 -19.48 2.09
N HIS A 87 -11.23 -18.66 3.00
CA HIS A 87 -11.62 -19.12 4.31
C HIS A 87 -12.90 -19.92 4.29
N PHE A 88 -13.62 -19.89 3.20
CA PHE A 88 -14.91 -20.54 3.08
C PHE A 88 -14.84 -21.82 2.25
N VAL A 89 -13.69 -22.26 1.91
CA VAL A 89 -13.51 -23.44 1.08
C VAL A 89 -13.15 -24.64 1.91
#